data_47cc9f672b08c78063d562c814193f7f
#
_entry.id   47cc9f672b08c78063d562c814193f7f
#
_cell.length_a   1.000
_cell.length_b   1.000
_cell.length_c   1.000
_cell.angle_alpha   90.00
_cell.angle_beta   90.00
_cell.angle_gamma   90.00
#
_symmetry.space_group_name_H-M   'P 1'
#
loop_
_entity.id
_entity.type
_entity.pdbx_description
1 polymer ?
#
loop_
_entity_poly.entity_id
_entity_poly.type
_entity_poly.pdbx_seq_one_letter_code
_entity_poly.pdbx_strand_id
1 'polypeptide(L)'
;MSHPPLVRIAAAAAAAIGLTVAAGTPVLASGRDTTPPAAPFLAYAQGYYCGVLIVGMDRSTDNVTPQSQLKYEVFVDGKPFGPAVDQGSESGVWAWFQGPSVPGPVLSPGPHTVTAKAQDAAGNWSAPSNADPVTGYRC
;
A
#
# COMPACT_ATOMS: atom_id res chain seq x y z
N MET A 1 58.27 65.85 -44.06
CA MET A 1 57.18 65.01 -44.66
C MET A 1 56.73 64.02 -43.58
N SER A 2 55.65 64.41 -42.92
CA SER A 2 55.18 63.63 -41.76
C SER A 2 53.94 62.85 -42.15
N HIS A 3 53.98 61.59 -41.98
CA HIS A 3 52.82 60.72 -42.18
C HIS A 3 51.99 60.63 -40.85
N PRO A 4 50.68 60.77 -40.92
CA PRO A 4 49.84 60.56 -39.74
C PRO A 4 49.63 59.07 -39.41
N PRO A 5 49.45 58.70 -38.17
CA PRO A 5 49.25 57.32 -37.77
C PRO A 5 47.80 56.87 -38.03
N LEU A 6 47.66 55.66 -38.55
CA LEU A 6 46.40 54.99 -38.74
C LEU A 6 45.83 54.52 -37.38
N VAL A 7 44.65 55.09 -37.05
CA VAL A 7 43.87 54.62 -35.87
C VAL A 7 43.15 53.35 -36.29
N ARG A 8 43.50 52.25 -35.68
CA ARG A 8 42.76 51.00 -35.81
C ARG A 8 41.60 51.01 -34.81
N ILE A 9 40.38 51.03 -35.33
CA ILE A 9 39.15 50.86 -34.56
C ILE A 9 38.97 49.36 -34.34
N ALA A 10 39.10 48.91 -33.10
CA ALA A 10 38.76 47.55 -32.71
C ALA A 10 37.27 47.43 -32.52
N ALA A 11 36.62 46.67 -33.37
CA ALA A 11 35.20 46.34 -33.21
C ALA A 11 35.08 45.31 -32.09
N ALA A 12 34.47 45.72 -30.99
CA ALA A 12 34.09 44.79 -29.93
C ALA A 12 32.84 43.99 -30.33
N ALA A 13 33.02 42.73 -30.62
CA ALA A 13 31.90 41.80 -30.80
C ALA A 13 31.26 41.50 -29.43
N ALA A 14 30.05 42.03 -29.21
CA ALA A 14 29.25 41.65 -28.05
C ALA A 14 28.68 40.26 -28.29
N ALA A 15 29.22 39.24 -27.56
CA ALA A 15 28.63 37.94 -27.52
C ALA A 15 27.35 38.00 -26.64
N ALA A 16 26.18 37.92 -27.26
CA ALA A 16 24.92 37.75 -26.54
C ALA A 16 24.87 36.29 -26.01
N ILE A 17 25.08 36.14 -24.72
CA ILE A 17 24.82 34.84 -24.04
C ILE A 17 23.31 34.68 -23.94
N GLY A 18 22.75 33.90 -24.85
CA GLY A 18 21.35 33.47 -24.78
C GLY A 18 21.14 32.58 -23.59
N LEU A 19 20.50 33.09 -22.55
CA LEU A 19 20.02 32.32 -21.42
C LEU A 19 18.82 31.52 -21.91
N THR A 20 19.00 30.26 -22.33
CA THR A 20 17.89 29.34 -22.56
C THR A 20 17.36 28.93 -21.21
N VAL A 21 16.29 29.60 -20.76
CA VAL A 21 15.47 29.08 -19.65
C VAL A 21 14.79 27.82 -20.16
N ALA A 22 15.32 26.66 -19.78
CA ALA A 22 14.61 25.41 -19.94
C ALA A 22 13.31 25.55 -19.13
N ALA A 23 12.18 25.68 -19.84
CA ALA A 23 10.88 25.57 -19.22
C ALA A 23 10.78 24.15 -18.69
N GLY A 24 11.06 23.99 -17.39
CA GLY A 24 10.76 22.76 -16.67
C GLY A 24 9.28 22.47 -16.86
N THR A 25 8.95 21.36 -17.50
CA THR A 25 7.58 20.87 -17.51
C THR A 25 7.10 20.83 -16.06
N PRO A 26 5.95 21.44 -15.72
CA PRO A 26 5.41 21.31 -14.40
C PRO A 26 5.21 19.81 -14.16
N VAL A 27 5.99 19.23 -13.27
CA VAL A 27 5.66 17.94 -12.69
C VAL A 27 4.36 18.20 -11.96
N LEU A 28 3.24 17.80 -12.58
CA LEU A 28 1.96 17.76 -11.90
C LEU A 28 2.23 16.96 -10.65
N ALA A 29 2.13 17.60 -9.49
CA ALA A 29 2.15 16.89 -8.22
C ALA A 29 1.06 15.82 -8.34
N SER A 30 1.47 14.55 -8.43
CA SER A 30 0.56 13.42 -8.43
C SER A 30 -0.26 13.59 -7.16
N GLY A 31 -1.55 13.92 -7.31
CA GLY A 31 -2.43 14.11 -6.17
C GLY A 31 -2.32 12.85 -5.30
N ARG A 32 -2.27 13.04 -3.97
CA ARG A 32 -2.26 11.92 -3.03
C ARG A 32 -3.44 11.01 -3.37
N ASP A 33 -3.18 9.73 -3.49
CA ASP A 33 -4.24 8.76 -3.67
C ASP A 33 -5.21 8.80 -2.48
N THR A 34 -6.48 8.94 -2.79
CA THR A 34 -7.57 9.00 -1.80
C THR A 34 -8.62 7.92 -2.05
N THR A 35 -8.39 7.09 -3.05
CA THR A 35 -9.32 6.01 -3.41
C THR A 35 -8.95 4.76 -2.63
N PRO A 36 -9.83 4.24 -1.78
CA PRO A 36 -9.55 2.99 -1.06
C PRO A 36 -9.47 1.79 -2.01
N PRO A 37 -8.71 0.75 -1.65
CA PRO A 37 -8.74 -0.52 -2.36
C PRO A 37 -10.14 -1.16 -2.36
N ALA A 38 -10.38 -2.08 -3.28
CA ALA A 38 -11.55 -2.96 -3.22
C ALA A 38 -11.55 -3.76 -1.92
N ALA A 39 -12.73 -4.10 -1.40
CA ALA A 39 -12.83 -5.00 -0.25
C ALA A 39 -12.30 -6.39 -0.64
N PRO A 40 -11.48 -7.04 0.20
CA PRO A 40 -11.09 -8.44 -0.03
C PRO A 40 -12.31 -9.35 0.11
N PHE A 41 -12.25 -10.54 -0.47
CA PHE A 41 -13.25 -11.57 -0.28
C PHE A 41 -12.70 -12.64 0.65
N LEU A 42 -13.38 -12.88 1.78
CA LEU A 42 -13.02 -13.92 2.72
C LEU A 42 -13.48 -15.27 2.15
N ALA A 43 -12.52 -16.08 1.72
CA ALA A 43 -12.78 -17.39 1.14
C ALA A 43 -12.80 -18.50 2.19
N TYR A 44 -12.15 -18.28 3.34
CA TYR A 44 -12.01 -19.25 4.41
C TYR A 44 -11.77 -18.57 5.75
N ALA A 45 -12.51 -18.97 6.78
CA ALA A 45 -12.17 -18.67 8.16
C ALA A 45 -12.54 -19.86 9.04
N GLN A 46 -11.62 -20.30 9.90
CA GLN A 46 -11.82 -21.46 10.77
C GLN A 46 -11.13 -21.27 12.11
N GLY A 47 -11.90 -21.39 13.16
CA GLY A 47 -11.38 -21.53 14.52
C GLY A 47 -11.03 -22.98 14.84
N TYR A 48 -9.97 -23.16 15.61
CA TYR A 48 -9.51 -24.47 16.09
C TYR A 48 -9.30 -24.47 17.61
N TYR A 49 -8.92 -25.63 18.16
CA TYR A 49 -8.59 -25.75 19.57
C TYR A 49 -7.48 -24.79 20.00
N CYS A 50 -7.48 -24.42 21.26
CA CYS A 50 -6.50 -23.52 21.87
C CYS A 50 -6.48 -22.12 21.26
N GLY A 51 -7.61 -21.65 20.68
CA GLY A 51 -7.73 -20.31 20.15
C GLY A 51 -6.96 -20.06 18.86
N VAL A 52 -6.62 -21.10 18.13
CA VAL A 52 -6.05 -20.99 16.78
C VAL A 52 -7.12 -20.49 15.83
N LEU A 53 -6.77 -19.54 14.97
CA LEU A 53 -7.61 -19.03 13.89
C LEU A 53 -6.81 -19.07 12.59
N ILE A 54 -7.40 -19.63 11.54
CA ILE A 54 -6.84 -19.59 10.18
C ILE A 54 -7.82 -18.86 9.28
N VAL A 55 -7.30 -17.91 8.52
CA VAL A 55 -8.08 -17.08 7.60
C VAL A 55 -7.41 -17.08 6.24
N GLY A 56 -8.18 -17.29 5.19
CA GLY A 56 -7.76 -17.19 3.80
C GLY A 56 -8.68 -16.25 3.05
N MET A 57 -8.12 -15.41 2.19
CA MET A 57 -8.89 -14.44 1.41
C MET A 57 -8.30 -14.23 0.01
N ASP A 58 -9.15 -13.81 -0.91
CA ASP A 58 -8.73 -13.37 -2.23
C ASP A 58 -8.02 -12.01 -2.12
N ARG A 59 -7.08 -11.79 -3.03
CA ARG A 59 -6.39 -10.51 -3.12
C ARG A 59 -7.33 -9.40 -3.51
N SER A 60 -7.12 -8.26 -2.89
CA SER A 60 -7.77 -7.02 -3.27
C SER A 60 -7.10 -6.38 -4.48
N THR A 61 -7.73 -5.35 -5.04
CA THR A 61 -7.19 -4.52 -6.12
C THR A 61 -7.30 -3.06 -5.74
N ASP A 62 -6.41 -2.25 -6.31
CA ASP A 62 -6.39 -0.81 -6.14
C ASP A 62 -6.06 -0.12 -7.47
N ASN A 63 -6.42 1.17 -7.60
CA ASN A 63 -6.19 1.94 -8.83
C ASN A 63 -4.75 2.46 -8.98
N VAL A 64 -4.00 2.58 -7.88
CA VAL A 64 -2.64 3.14 -7.83
C VAL A 64 -1.66 2.15 -7.21
N THR A 65 -2.02 1.53 -6.08
CA THR A 65 -1.15 0.62 -5.35
C THR A 65 -1.12 -0.76 -6.02
N PRO A 66 0.06 -1.25 -6.43
CA PRO A 66 0.19 -2.60 -6.96
C PRO A 66 -0.33 -3.63 -5.95
N GLN A 67 -0.98 -4.67 -6.44
CA GLN A 67 -1.60 -5.73 -5.62
C GLN A 67 -0.64 -6.34 -4.60
N SER A 68 0.64 -6.51 -4.96
CA SER A 68 1.70 -7.05 -4.08
C SER A 68 2.13 -6.10 -2.94
N GLN A 69 1.68 -4.85 -2.97
CA GLN A 69 1.98 -3.84 -1.93
C GLN A 69 0.78 -3.54 -1.04
N LEU A 70 -0.37 -4.12 -1.31
CA LEU A 70 -1.52 -4.04 -0.44
C LEU A 70 -1.24 -4.77 0.88
N LYS A 71 -1.67 -4.16 1.97
CA LYS A 71 -1.60 -4.76 3.31
C LYS A 71 -2.98 -5.26 3.70
N TYR A 72 -3.03 -6.28 4.53
CA TYR A 72 -4.28 -6.89 4.95
C TYR A 72 -4.31 -7.02 6.46
N GLU A 73 -5.49 -6.78 7.04
CA GLU A 73 -5.76 -6.89 8.46
C GLU A 73 -7.01 -7.73 8.68
N VAL A 74 -6.93 -8.67 9.61
CA VAL A 74 -8.06 -9.50 10.05
C VAL A 74 -8.71 -8.83 11.26
N PHE A 75 -10.02 -8.85 11.29
CA PHE A 75 -10.85 -8.34 12.38
C PHE A 75 -11.71 -9.47 12.94
N VAL A 76 -11.79 -9.53 14.26
CA VAL A 76 -12.70 -10.43 14.99
C VAL A 76 -13.65 -9.57 15.80
N ASP A 77 -14.93 -9.77 15.62
CA ASP A 77 -16.02 -8.99 16.24
C ASP A 77 -15.84 -7.47 16.05
N GLY A 78 -15.38 -7.09 14.87
CA GLY A 78 -15.13 -5.70 14.48
C GLY A 78 -13.87 -5.05 15.07
N LYS A 79 -13.03 -5.80 15.81
CA LYS A 79 -11.78 -5.31 16.39
C LYS A 79 -10.58 -5.84 15.61
N PRO A 80 -9.51 -5.05 15.42
CA PRO A 80 -8.28 -5.54 14.82
C PRO A 80 -7.77 -6.77 15.56
N PHE A 81 -7.44 -7.82 14.80
CA PHE A 81 -6.96 -9.08 15.36
C PHE A 81 -5.52 -9.35 14.94
N GLY A 82 -5.15 -9.04 13.72
CA GLY A 82 -3.77 -9.12 13.27
C GLY A 82 -3.63 -9.14 11.74
N PRO A 83 -2.39 -8.98 11.26
CA PRO A 83 -2.13 -8.90 9.83
C PRO A 83 -2.28 -10.24 9.13
N ALA A 84 -2.69 -10.20 7.86
CA ALA A 84 -2.59 -11.31 6.94
C ALA A 84 -1.51 -11.05 5.91
N VAL A 85 -0.85 -12.10 5.42
CA VAL A 85 0.29 -12.04 4.52
C VAL A 85 -0.07 -12.57 3.15
N ASP A 86 0.26 -11.82 2.11
CA ASP A 86 0.16 -12.29 0.73
C ASP A 86 1.23 -13.35 0.46
N GLN A 87 0.81 -14.56 0.15
CA GLN A 87 1.68 -15.72 -0.10
C GLN A 87 2.13 -15.84 -1.55
N GLY A 88 1.81 -14.89 -2.41
CA GLY A 88 2.12 -14.93 -3.83
C GLY A 88 0.95 -15.34 -4.73
N SER A 89 1.18 -15.44 -6.04
CA SER A 89 0.13 -15.41 -7.07
C SER A 89 -0.93 -16.50 -6.99
N GLU A 90 -0.63 -17.69 -6.47
CA GLU A 90 -1.55 -18.83 -6.48
C GLU A 90 -2.18 -19.13 -5.12
N SER A 91 -1.59 -18.63 -4.06
CA SER A 91 -1.99 -18.99 -2.69
C SER A 91 -2.90 -17.97 -2.00
N GLY A 92 -3.13 -16.80 -2.61
CA GLY A 92 -3.93 -15.74 -1.99
C GLY A 92 -3.27 -15.12 -0.77
N VAL A 93 -4.09 -14.53 0.10
CA VAL A 93 -3.66 -13.88 1.35
C VAL A 93 -4.08 -14.75 2.52
N TRP A 94 -3.15 -15.04 3.44
CA TRP A 94 -3.39 -15.91 4.58
C TRP A 94 -2.96 -15.29 5.89
N ALA A 95 -3.69 -15.62 6.96
CA ALA A 95 -3.33 -15.34 8.33
C ALA A 95 -3.47 -16.61 9.19
N TRP A 96 -2.45 -16.89 10.00
CA TRP A 96 -2.42 -18.00 10.93
C TRP A 96 -2.10 -17.48 12.33
N PHE A 97 -3.10 -17.46 13.17
CA PHE A 97 -2.98 -17.10 14.58
C PHE A 97 -2.91 -18.38 15.40
N GLN A 98 -1.73 -18.69 15.95
CA GLN A 98 -1.38 -20.03 16.43
C GLN A 98 -1.76 -20.31 17.89
N GLY A 99 -2.56 -19.45 18.49
CA GLY A 99 -2.99 -19.66 19.87
C GLY A 99 -1.92 -19.33 20.93
N PRO A 100 -2.07 -19.76 22.18
CA PRO A 100 -1.31 -19.25 23.33
C PRO A 100 0.17 -19.64 23.36
N SER A 101 0.58 -20.63 22.58
CA SER A 101 1.98 -21.09 22.56
C SER A 101 2.92 -20.23 21.73
N VAL A 102 2.40 -19.29 20.94
CA VAL A 102 3.15 -18.39 20.08
C VAL A 102 2.69 -16.96 20.34
N PRO A 103 3.60 -15.97 20.41
CA PRO A 103 3.21 -14.59 20.61
C PRO A 103 2.23 -14.12 19.52
N GLY A 104 1.07 -13.62 19.93
CA GLY A 104 0.05 -13.14 19.00
C GLY A 104 -1.35 -13.19 19.63
N PRO A 105 -2.36 -12.72 18.89
CA PRO A 105 -3.73 -12.79 19.35
C PRO A 105 -4.24 -14.23 19.38
N VAL A 106 -5.10 -14.51 20.35
CA VAL A 106 -5.72 -15.81 20.60
C VAL A 106 -7.22 -15.65 20.46
N LEU A 107 -7.87 -16.50 19.66
CA LEU A 107 -9.32 -16.51 19.53
C LEU A 107 -9.93 -17.05 20.85
N SER A 108 -10.76 -16.25 21.50
CA SER A 108 -11.45 -16.68 22.74
C SER A 108 -12.45 -17.79 22.44
N PRO A 109 -12.79 -18.65 23.44
CA PRO A 109 -13.83 -19.64 23.24
C PRO A 109 -15.20 -19.02 22.99
N GLY A 110 -15.96 -19.60 22.07
CA GLY A 110 -17.31 -19.16 21.71
C GLY A 110 -17.47 -18.70 20.26
N PRO A 111 -18.65 -18.23 19.90
CA PRO A 111 -18.94 -17.75 18.56
C PRO A 111 -18.31 -16.36 18.31
N HIS A 112 -17.75 -16.16 17.13
CA HIS A 112 -17.16 -14.91 16.67
C HIS A 112 -17.52 -14.66 15.20
N THR A 113 -17.34 -13.41 14.77
CA THR A 113 -17.46 -13.02 13.37
C THR A 113 -16.12 -12.49 12.88
N VAL A 114 -15.61 -13.07 11.79
CA VAL A 114 -14.36 -12.67 11.16
C VAL A 114 -14.66 -11.83 9.92
N THR A 115 -13.93 -10.74 9.75
CA THR A 115 -13.85 -9.91 8.54
C THR A 115 -12.41 -9.55 8.26
N ALA A 116 -12.15 -9.01 7.07
CA ALA A 116 -10.83 -8.50 6.71
C ALA A 116 -10.96 -7.19 5.95
N LYS A 117 -9.89 -6.39 5.96
CA LYS A 117 -9.75 -5.17 5.15
C LYS A 117 -8.40 -5.13 4.47
N ALA A 118 -8.36 -4.45 3.33
CA ALA A 118 -7.12 -4.12 2.63
C ALA A 118 -6.76 -2.65 2.86
N GLN A 119 -5.47 -2.35 2.88
CA GLN A 119 -4.93 -1.00 2.95
C GLN A 119 -3.96 -0.76 1.79
N ASP A 120 -4.07 0.39 1.14
CA ASP A 120 -3.17 0.84 0.09
C ASP A 120 -1.88 1.48 0.65
N ALA A 121 -0.95 1.83 -0.24
CA ALA A 121 0.30 2.49 0.13
C ALA A 121 0.09 3.95 0.63
N ALA A 122 -1.03 4.58 0.29
CA ALA A 122 -1.40 5.92 0.76
C ALA A 122 -2.05 5.92 2.15
N GLY A 123 -2.41 4.72 2.66
CA GLY A 123 -3.02 4.52 3.97
C GLY A 123 -4.55 4.46 3.96
N ASN A 124 -5.20 4.42 2.78
CA ASN A 124 -6.65 4.30 2.71
C ASN A 124 -7.06 2.85 2.96
N TRP A 125 -8.11 2.67 3.75
CA TRP A 125 -8.67 1.37 4.07
C TRP A 125 -9.89 1.05 3.22
N SER A 126 -9.99 -0.19 2.75
CA SER A 126 -11.16 -0.73 2.07
C SER A 126 -12.39 -0.80 3.00
N ALA A 127 -13.56 -0.99 2.41
CA ALA A 127 -14.69 -1.56 3.14
C ALA A 127 -14.32 -2.94 3.69
N PRO A 128 -15.00 -3.44 4.74
CA PRO A 128 -14.79 -4.81 5.21
C PRO A 128 -15.20 -5.84 4.16
N SER A 129 -14.58 -7.01 4.23
CA SER A 129 -14.96 -8.20 3.46
C SER A 129 -16.38 -8.66 3.80
N ASN A 130 -16.87 -9.70 3.12
CA ASN A 130 -17.93 -10.54 3.66
C ASN A 130 -17.56 -11.02 5.06
N ALA A 131 -18.57 -11.20 5.91
CA ALA A 131 -18.40 -11.73 7.27
C ALA A 131 -18.49 -13.26 7.26
N ASP A 132 -17.64 -13.92 8.04
CA ASP A 132 -17.64 -15.37 8.19
C ASP A 132 -17.74 -15.72 9.69
N PRO A 133 -18.77 -16.51 10.11
CA PRO A 133 -18.90 -16.95 11.48
C PRO A 133 -17.88 -18.06 11.79
N VAL A 134 -17.19 -17.93 12.92
CA VAL A 134 -16.24 -18.94 13.42
C VAL A 134 -16.50 -19.27 14.88
N THR A 135 -16.04 -20.40 15.33
CA THR A 135 -16.10 -20.78 16.76
C THR A 135 -14.68 -20.95 17.29
N GLY A 136 -14.35 -20.25 18.35
CA GLY A 136 -13.15 -20.51 19.13
C GLY A 136 -13.36 -21.66 20.12
N TYR A 137 -12.34 -22.48 20.32
CA TYR A 137 -12.40 -23.63 21.22
C TYR A 137 -11.35 -23.53 22.32
N ARG A 138 -11.67 -24.08 23.48
CA ARG A 138 -10.72 -24.21 24.59
C ARG A 138 -9.64 -25.25 24.27
N CYS A 139 -8.50 -25.16 24.97
CA CYS A 139 -7.52 -26.23 25.01
C CYS A 139 -8.03 -27.50 25.74
#